data_f2aa56f6edf471828f1b1db4836affbb
#
_entry.id   f2aa56f6edf471828f1b1db4836affbb
#
_cell.length_a   1.000
_cell.length_b   1.000
_cell.length_c   1.000
_cell.angle_alpha   90.00
_cell.angle_beta   90.00
_cell.angle_gamma   90.00
#
_symmetry.space_group_name_H-M   'P 1'
#
loop_
_entity.id
_entity.type
_entity.pdbx_description
1 polymer ?
#
loop_
_entity_poly.entity_id
_entity_poly.type
_entity_poly.pdbx_seq_one_letter_code
_entity_poly.pdbx_strand_id
1 'polypeptide(L)'
;MPVTADYPHIVKPPGESARLEQHPRTSVAMIVTDYVGRGWSAEEIVLHYPYLTLAEVHAALGYYHDHQLEMDRELAVEWNEAERARRAAPVTPLLAKLRARKAQPA
;
A
#
# COMPACT_ATOMS: atom_id res chain seq x y z
N MET A 1 -23.05 -14.55 0.00
CA MET A 1 -23.01 -13.18 -0.52
C MET A 1 -21.63 -12.87 -1.02
N PRO A 2 -21.49 -12.50 -2.27
CA PRO A 2 -20.19 -12.01 -2.70
C PRO A 2 -19.88 -10.72 -1.94
N VAL A 3 -18.70 -10.69 -1.34
CA VAL A 3 -18.26 -9.49 -0.63
C VAL A 3 -17.55 -8.60 -1.62
N THR A 4 -18.32 -8.02 -2.51
CA THR A 4 -17.84 -6.93 -3.32
C THR A 4 -18.09 -5.66 -2.53
N ALA A 5 -17.05 -4.89 -2.29
CA ALA A 5 -17.24 -3.51 -1.91
C ALA A 5 -18.10 -2.87 -3.01
N ASP A 6 -18.85 -1.82 -2.67
CA ASP A 6 -19.71 -1.11 -3.62
C ASP A 6 -18.87 -0.33 -4.65
N TYR A 7 -17.73 -0.85 -5.03
CA TYR A 7 -16.79 -0.22 -5.94
C TYR A 7 -16.43 -1.18 -7.06
N PRO A 8 -16.58 -0.76 -8.32
CA PRO A 8 -16.04 -1.53 -9.42
C PRO A 8 -14.55 -1.75 -9.19
N HIS A 9 -14.05 -2.87 -9.66
CA HIS A 9 -12.63 -3.24 -9.59
C HIS A 9 -12.09 -3.61 -8.20
N ILE A 10 -12.86 -3.41 -7.13
CA ILE A 10 -12.40 -3.68 -5.76
C ILE A 10 -13.15 -4.87 -5.18
N VAL A 11 -12.42 -5.77 -4.53
CA VAL A 11 -13.00 -6.85 -3.74
C VAL A 11 -12.48 -6.77 -2.32
N LYS A 12 -13.35 -7.07 -1.37
CA LYS A 12 -13.03 -7.09 0.06
C LYS A 12 -13.49 -8.42 0.65
N PRO A 13 -12.64 -9.45 0.61
CA PRO A 13 -13.00 -10.73 1.24
C PRO A 13 -13.12 -10.58 2.75
N PRO A 14 -13.98 -11.39 3.40
CA PRO A 14 -14.12 -11.33 4.86
C PRO A 14 -12.79 -11.59 5.56
N GLY A 15 -12.43 -10.71 6.49
CA GLY A 15 -11.20 -10.85 7.26
C GLY A 15 -9.93 -10.53 6.49
N GLU A 16 -10.03 -10.09 5.25
CA GLU A 16 -8.88 -9.73 4.42
C GLU A 16 -8.95 -8.27 4.00
N SER A 17 -7.80 -7.71 3.63
CA SER A 17 -7.73 -6.35 3.14
C SER A 17 -8.35 -6.24 1.74
N ALA A 18 -8.89 -5.07 1.42
CA ALA A 18 -9.41 -4.79 0.09
C ALA A 18 -8.29 -4.88 -0.95
N ARG A 19 -8.61 -5.40 -2.12
CA ARG A 19 -7.65 -5.56 -3.21
C ARG A 19 -8.32 -5.37 -4.55
N LEU A 20 -7.50 -5.28 -5.60
CA LEU A 20 -8.03 -5.17 -6.95
C LEU A 20 -8.52 -6.53 -7.44
N GLU A 21 -9.69 -6.53 -8.06
CA GLU A 21 -10.29 -7.75 -8.58
C GLU A 21 -9.43 -8.41 -9.66
N GLN A 22 -8.92 -7.61 -10.59
CA GLN A 22 -8.11 -8.11 -11.71
C GLN A 22 -6.64 -8.32 -11.34
N HIS A 23 -6.22 -7.80 -10.20
CA HIS A 23 -4.83 -7.92 -9.73
C HIS A 23 -4.84 -8.25 -8.25
N PRO A 24 -5.10 -9.54 -7.89
CA PRO A 24 -5.30 -9.92 -6.49
C PRO A 24 -4.08 -9.67 -5.59
N ARG A 25 -2.89 -9.52 -6.16
CA ARG A 25 -1.68 -9.22 -5.39
C ARG A 25 -1.52 -7.74 -5.11
N THR A 26 -2.31 -6.90 -5.76
CA THR A 26 -2.26 -5.47 -5.54
C THR A 26 -3.39 -5.07 -4.61
N SER A 27 -3.03 -4.73 -3.38
CA SER A 27 -4.01 -4.30 -2.39
C SER A 27 -4.32 -2.81 -2.54
N VAL A 28 -5.49 -2.43 -2.06
CA VAL A 28 -5.83 -0.99 -1.96
C VAL A 28 -4.82 -0.29 -1.05
N ALA A 29 -4.38 -0.95 0.02
CA ALA A 29 -3.38 -0.40 0.94
C ALA A 29 -2.07 -0.04 0.24
N MET A 30 -1.63 -0.85 -0.73
CA MET A 30 -0.42 -0.57 -1.51
C MET A 30 -0.56 0.73 -2.30
N ILE A 31 -1.69 0.90 -2.98
CA ILE A 31 -1.97 2.11 -3.75
C ILE A 31 -2.06 3.33 -2.83
N VAL A 32 -2.74 3.19 -1.70
CA VAL A 32 -2.90 4.27 -0.73
C VAL A 32 -1.55 4.67 -0.11
N THR A 33 -0.68 3.70 0.14
CA THR A 33 0.66 3.98 0.66
C THR A 33 1.44 4.89 -0.29
N ASP A 34 1.36 4.64 -1.59
CA ASP A 34 2.02 5.50 -2.58
C ASP A 34 1.34 6.87 -2.68
N TYR A 35 0.02 6.89 -2.60
CA TYR A 35 -0.74 8.13 -2.67
C TYR A 35 -0.47 9.05 -1.47
N VAL A 36 -0.56 8.50 -0.26
CA VAL A 36 -0.40 9.27 0.98
C VAL A 36 1.09 9.47 1.30
N GLY A 37 1.88 8.40 1.24
CA GLY A 37 3.26 8.42 1.67
C GLY A 37 4.20 9.11 0.69
N ARG A 38 3.98 8.94 -0.61
CA ARG A 38 4.82 9.54 -1.64
C ARG A 38 4.21 10.77 -2.28
N GLY A 39 2.93 11.02 -2.03
CA GLY A 39 2.22 12.14 -2.65
C GLY A 39 1.95 11.96 -4.15
N TRP A 40 1.93 10.72 -4.62
CA TRP A 40 1.70 10.45 -6.04
C TRP A 40 0.23 10.63 -6.41
N SER A 41 -0.01 11.25 -7.57
CA SER A 41 -1.34 11.30 -8.17
C SER A 41 -1.73 9.93 -8.72
N ALA A 42 -3.00 9.78 -9.10
CA ALA A 42 -3.46 8.55 -9.74
C ALA A 42 -2.66 8.26 -11.01
N GLU A 43 -2.39 9.29 -11.81
CA GLU A 43 -1.63 9.17 -13.04
C GLU A 43 -0.19 8.74 -12.78
N GLU A 44 0.44 9.26 -11.75
CA GLU A 44 1.79 8.86 -11.37
C GLU A 44 1.83 7.41 -10.91
N ILE A 45 0.82 6.96 -10.18
CA ILE A 45 0.71 5.57 -9.74
C ILE A 45 0.67 4.65 -10.96
N VAL A 46 -0.12 4.99 -11.97
CA VAL A 46 -0.18 4.20 -13.21
C VAL A 46 1.15 4.22 -13.95
N LEU A 47 1.88 5.33 -13.93
CA LEU A 47 3.21 5.39 -14.54
C LEU A 47 4.18 4.40 -13.87
N HIS A 48 4.09 4.24 -12.55
CA HIS A 48 4.95 3.32 -11.82
C HIS A 48 4.45 1.88 -11.89
N TYR A 49 3.16 1.67 -12.07
CA TYR A 49 2.56 0.33 -12.17
C TYR A 49 1.74 0.25 -13.46
N PRO A 50 2.42 0.07 -14.61
CA PRO A 50 1.74 0.14 -15.93
C PRO A 50 0.66 -0.92 -16.16
N TYR A 51 0.62 -1.97 -15.34
CA TYR A 51 -0.44 -2.98 -15.44
C TYR A 51 -1.77 -2.49 -14.86
N LEU A 52 -1.77 -1.39 -14.11
CA LEU A 52 -2.97 -0.81 -13.54
C LEU A 52 -3.61 0.17 -14.51
N THR A 53 -4.93 0.28 -14.45
CA THR A 53 -5.67 1.31 -15.18
C THR A 53 -5.99 2.46 -14.26
N LEU A 54 -6.23 3.65 -14.83
CA LEU A 54 -6.68 4.80 -14.03
C LEU A 54 -7.98 4.50 -13.31
N ALA A 55 -8.89 3.77 -13.96
CA ALA A 55 -10.17 3.39 -13.32
C ALA A 55 -9.93 2.57 -12.06
N GLU A 56 -8.99 1.63 -12.11
CA GLU A 56 -8.65 0.81 -10.95
C GLU A 56 -8.04 1.65 -9.83
N VAL A 57 -7.14 2.56 -10.15
CA VAL A 57 -6.50 3.42 -9.16
C VAL A 57 -7.53 4.37 -8.54
N HIS A 58 -8.39 5.00 -9.35
CA HIS A 58 -9.43 5.87 -8.82
C HIS A 58 -10.44 5.11 -7.95
N ALA A 59 -10.77 3.87 -8.31
CA ALA A 59 -11.63 3.03 -7.49
C ALA A 59 -10.99 2.76 -6.13
N ALA A 60 -9.69 2.44 -6.12
CA ALA A 60 -8.94 2.22 -4.87
C ALA A 60 -8.91 3.46 -3.99
N LEU A 61 -8.67 4.62 -4.58
CA LEU A 61 -8.64 5.88 -3.83
C LEU A 61 -10.02 6.26 -3.32
N GLY A 62 -11.07 6.02 -4.11
CA GLY A 62 -12.44 6.23 -3.67
C GLY A 62 -12.80 5.35 -2.49
N TYR A 63 -12.43 4.07 -2.57
CA TYR A 63 -12.59 3.15 -1.46
C TYR A 63 -11.89 3.66 -0.21
N TYR A 64 -10.65 4.11 -0.35
CA TYR A 64 -9.88 4.67 0.75
C TYR A 64 -10.60 5.86 1.40
N HIS A 65 -11.05 6.82 0.60
CA HIS A 65 -11.69 8.01 1.14
C HIS A 65 -13.00 7.69 1.85
N ASP A 66 -13.73 6.69 1.38
CA ASP A 66 -14.98 6.27 2.02
C ASP A 66 -14.76 5.41 3.27
N HIS A 67 -13.58 4.77 3.38
CA HIS A 67 -13.22 3.92 4.51
C HIS A 67 -11.93 4.40 5.18
N GLN A 68 -11.71 5.70 5.18
CA GLN A 68 -10.43 6.27 5.59
C GLN A 68 -9.99 5.86 6.98
N LEU A 69 -10.89 5.93 7.96
CA LEU A 69 -10.55 5.58 9.34
C LEU A 69 -10.08 4.13 9.45
N GLU A 70 -10.81 3.22 8.82
CA GLU A 70 -10.49 1.80 8.82
C GLU A 70 -9.16 1.53 8.10
N MET A 71 -8.97 2.13 6.93
CA MET A 71 -7.74 1.98 6.15
C MET A 71 -6.53 2.59 6.87
N ASP A 72 -6.69 3.73 7.51
CA ASP A 72 -5.60 4.35 8.25
C ASP A 72 -5.17 3.48 9.43
N ARG A 73 -6.11 2.79 10.06
CA ARG A 73 -5.79 1.82 11.12
C ARG A 73 -5.00 0.63 10.58
N GLU A 74 -5.42 0.08 9.45
CA GLU A 74 -4.69 -1.03 8.80
C GLU A 74 -3.26 -0.62 8.44
N LEU A 75 -3.10 0.56 7.86
CA LEU A 75 -1.79 1.08 7.49
C LEU A 75 -0.91 1.30 8.71
N ALA A 76 -1.47 1.83 9.79
CA ALA A 76 -0.72 2.04 11.03
C ALA A 76 -0.22 0.73 11.61
N VAL A 77 -1.05 -0.31 11.61
CA VAL A 77 -0.66 -1.64 12.08
C VAL A 77 0.48 -2.20 11.22
N GLU A 78 0.34 -2.13 9.90
CA GLU A 78 1.37 -2.63 8.99
C GLU A 78 2.70 -1.88 9.17
N TRP A 79 2.66 -0.58 9.32
CA TRP A 79 3.86 0.22 9.53
C TRP A 79 4.52 -0.09 10.86
N ASN A 80 3.73 -0.27 11.93
CA ASN A 80 4.26 -0.63 13.23
C ASN A 80 4.90 -2.01 13.20
N GLU A 81 4.29 -2.97 12.52
CA GLU A 81 4.85 -4.31 12.37
C GLU A 81 6.16 -4.28 11.56
N ALA A 82 6.20 -3.51 10.47
CA ALA A 82 7.41 -3.36 9.68
C ALA A 82 8.53 -2.70 10.49
N GLU A 83 8.19 -1.70 11.30
CA GLU A 83 9.14 -1.02 12.16
C GLU A 83 9.71 -1.96 13.22
N ARG A 84 8.85 -2.76 13.85
CA ARG A 84 9.29 -3.78 14.83
C ARG A 84 10.20 -4.81 14.19
N ALA A 85 9.86 -5.27 12.99
CA ALA A 85 10.67 -6.23 12.27
C ALA A 85 12.05 -5.66 11.94
N ARG A 86 12.13 -4.40 11.55
CA ARG A 86 13.41 -3.73 11.28
C ARG A 86 14.26 -3.60 12.54
N ARG A 87 13.64 -3.27 13.67
CA ARG A 87 14.34 -3.16 14.95
C ARG A 87 14.82 -4.50 15.47
N ALA A 88 14.04 -5.55 15.25
CA ALA A 88 14.36 -6.90 15.69
C ALA A 88 15.32 -7.62 14.75
N ALA A 89 15.46 -7.16 13.51
CA ALA A 89 16.33 -7.81 12.53
C ALA A 89 17.80 -7.73 12.96
N PRO A 90 18.56 -8.84 12.89
CA PRO A 90 19.98 -8.79 13.18
C PRO A 90 20.69 -7.91 12.18
N VAL A 91 21.67 -7.14 12.68
CA VAL A 91 22.46 -6.26 11.82
C VAL A 91 23.54 -7.09 11.15
N THR A 92 23.38 -7.34 9.86
CA THR A 92 24.40 -7.99 9.05
C THR A 92 25.40 -6.95 8.56
N PRO A 93 26.63 -7.36 8.17
CA PRO A 93 27.60 -6.42 7.59
C PRO A 93 27.06 -5.67 6.38
N LEU A 94 26.28 -6.35 5.52
CA LEU A 94 25.68 -5.71 4.37
C LEU A 94 24.64 -4.67 4.79
N LEU A 95 23.78 -5.01 5.75
CA LEU A 95 22.76 -4.11 6.24
C LEU A 95 23.38 -2.88 6.91
N ALA A 96 24.44 -3.09 7.68
CA ALA A 96 25.19 -1.98 8.30
C ALA A 96 25.77 -1.04 7.24
N LYS A 97 26.31 -1.58 6.16
CA LYS A 97 26.82 -0.79 5.04
C LYS A 97 25.72 0.02 4.37
N LEU A 98 24.56 -0.60 4.14
CA LEU A 98 23.45 0.08 3.52
C LEU A 98 22.91 1.22 4.38
N ARG A 99 22.85 1.01 5.70
CA ARG A 99 22.42 2.05 6.64
C ARG A 99 23.42 3.20 6.69
N ALA A 100 24.70 2.89 6.69
CA ALA A 100 25.75 3.91 6.66
C ALA A 100 25.69 4.75 5.38
N ARG A 101 25.45 4.12 4.23
CA ARG A 101 25.26 4.83 2.96
C ARG A 101 24.07 5.79 3.01
N LYS A 102 22.97 5.34 3.59
CA LYS A 102 21.76 6.14 3.69
C LYS A 102 21.94 7.33 4.62
N ALA A 103 22.78 7.19 5.64
CA ALA A 103 23.05 8.24 6.62
C ALA A 103 24.06 9.27 6.12
N GLN A 104 24.88 8.94 5.10
CA GLN A 104 25.87 9.86 4.56
C GLN A 104 25.20 10.90 3.65
N PRO A 105 25.50 12.19 3.83
CA PRO A 105 25.05 13.20 2.89
C PRO A 105 25.70 12.95 1.53
N ALA A 106 24.91 13.15 0.50
CA ALA A 106 25.39 12.98 -0.87
C ALA A 106 26.43 14.02 -1.24
#